data_3c38b2c0fb082cbf043b78c80aaf1b8d
#
_entry.id   3c38b2c0fb082cbf043b78c80aaf1b8d
#
_cell.length_a   1.000
_cell.length_b   1.000
_cell.length_c   1.000
_cell.angle_alpha   90.00
_cell.angle_beta   90.00
_cell.angle_gamma   90.00
#
_symmetry.space_group_name_H-M   'P 1'
#
loop_
_entity.id
_entity.type
_entity.pdbx_description
1 polymer ?
#
loop_
_entity_poly.entity_id
_entity_poly.type
_entity_poly.pdbx_seq_one_letter_code
_entity_poly.pdbx_strand_id
1 'polypeptide(L)'
;MRINAHLLRSSWTILDQGVVSLGAFLLNIVLARNLPPDEYGAFALVLGTLVLVQLINGSLIFYPMSIRCTVLPDGERQKLIGRSLVLLGLLCVPLLLLVGIGLVLMGRDELVVPLLVYFAIWQVQEALRRGLFAEFRHRDALIGDVIGYLGQVALVLLLLQRGSVELPEVFQALALASAAALVVNYWQVGANFRELRSLRETMADFWQLGRWSLANNLTGASRVQIFLWGLTALFGPAATASFQAAFNVINLTNPILLGLCNVIPQTAARRFQDGYDSAWQAARPYAFAGALPIMLCYGVLLVMPEAILHVLYGPNSAYAGLVLPIRILAAGALLGYSADMVCSYMHGVDAARLALLINALGTVAALSLFLPLALNLGVAGACAAVAASSLVRLIASQWILSRMIADGRRPVV
;
A
#
# COMPACT_ATOMS: atom_id res chain seq x y z
N MET A 1 17.76 30.53 2.59
CA MET A 1 18.46 29.23 2.58
C MET A 1 17.64 28.03 3.11
N ARG A 2 16.83 28.17 4.18
CA ARG A 2 16.03 27.07 4.75
C ARG A 2 14.91 26.53 3.81
N ILE A 3 14.28 27.37 2.99
CA ILE A 3 13.19 26.99 2.08
C ILE A 3 13.71 26.02 1.00
N ASN A 4 14.90 26.25 0.45
CA ASN A 4 15.49 25.37 -0.58
C ASN A 4 15.84 23.97 -0.04
N ALA A 5 16.24 23.84 1.23
CA ALA A 5 16.56 22.55 1.85
C ALA A 5 15.31 21.70 2.09
N HIS A 6 14.18 22.32 2.45
CA HIS A 6 12.90 21.60 2.60
C HIS A 6 12.32 21.17 1.24
N LEU A 7 12.40 22.01 0.23
CA LEU A 7 11.99 21.68 -1.14
C LEU A 7 12.81 20.51 -1.72
N LEU A 8 14.14 20.53 -1.52
CA LEU A 8 15.02 19.44 -1.94
C LEU A 8 14.71 18.11 -1.22
N ARG A 9 14.43 18.14 0.07
CA ARG A 9 14.04 16.93 0.82
C ARG A 9 12.69 16.37 0.34
N SER A 10 11.72 17.22 0.11
CA SER A 10 10.41 16.81 -0.42
C SER A 10 10.51 16.22 -1.82
N SER A 11 11.39 16.73 -2.69
CA SER A 11 11.60 16.19 -4.04
C SER A 11 12.20 14.78 -4.01
N TRP A 12 13.14 14.49 -3.11
CA TRP A 12 13.69 13.14 -2.95
C TRP A 12 12.65 12.15 -2.47
N THR A 13 11.76 12.54 -1.57
CA THR A 13 10.65 11.68 -1.10
C THR A 13 9.66 11.37 -2.23
N ILE A 14 9.37 12.36 -3.09
CA ILE A 14 8.48 12.16 -4.24
C ILE A 14 9.13 11.23 -5.27
N LEU A 15 10.42 11.42 -5.55
CA LEU A 15 11.18 10.54 -6.46
C LEU A 15 11.22 9.10 -5.95
N ASP A 16 11.51 8.93 -4.66
CA ASP A 16 11.53 7.64 -4.00
C ASP A 16 10.17 6.92 -4.13
N GLN A 17 9.08 7.60 -3.77
CA GLN A 17 7.75 7.04 -3.91
C GLN A 17 7.39 6.74 -5.38
N GLY A 18 7.89 7.55 -6.30
CA GLY A 18 7.76 7.32 -7.74
C GLY A 18 8.47 6.04 -8.18
N VAL A 19 9.71 5.81 -7.75
CA VAL A 19 10.48 4.59 -8.06
C VAL A 19 9.79 3.34 -7.50
N VAL A 20 9.36 3.38 -6.25
CA VAL A 20 8.64 2.25 -5.60
C VAL A 20 7.35 1.93 -6.35
N SER A 21 6.54 2.95 -6.65
CA SER A 21 5.26 2.76 -7.35
C SER A 21 5.46 2.28 -8.79
N LEU A 22 6.42 2.86 -9.50
CA LEU A 22 6.72 2.46 -10.89
C LEU A 22 7.28 1.04 -10.94
N GLY A 23 8.23 0.69 -10.07
CA GLY A 23 8.81 -0.65 -10.02
C GLY A 23 7.77 -1.71 -9.70
N ALA A 24 6.92 -1.48 -8.70
CA ALA A 24 5.84 -2.39 -8.36
C ALA A 24 4.82 -2.53 -9.51
N PHE A 25 4.45 -1.42 -10.16
CA PHE A 25 3.56 -1.43 -11.31
C PHE A 25 4.16 -2.22 -12.50
N LEU A 26 5.41 -1.91 -12.87
CA LEU A 26 6.10 -2.59 -13.97
C LEU A 26 6.24 -4.09 -13.70
N LEU A 27 6.62 -4.49 -12.48
CA LEU A 27 6.69 -5.89 -12.10
C LEU A 27 5.36 -6.60 -12.32
N ASN A 28 4.26 -6.02 -11.83
CA ASN A 28 2.93 -6.60 -12.02
C ASN A 28 2.54 -6.72 -13.50
N ILE A 29 2.83 -5.71 -14.34
CA ILE A 29 2.56 -5.76 -15.78
C ILE A 29 3.41 -6.82 -16.47
N VAL A 30 4.70 -6.90 -16.17
CA VAL A 30 5.61 -7.89 -16.75
C VAL A 30 5.15 -9.31 -16.39
N LEU A 31 4.80 -9.57 -15.13
CA LEU A 31 4.32 -10.88 -14.70
C LEU A 31 2.96 -11.22 -15.30
N ALA A 32 2.02 -10.28 -15.34
CA ALA A 32 0.70 -10.50 -15.95
C ALA A 32 0.78 -10.79 -17.46
N ARG A 33 1.79 -10.26 -18.16
CA ARG A 33 2.00 -10.54 -19.60
C ARG A 33 2.59 -11.91 -19.89
N ASN A 34 3.41 -12.41 -18.97
CA ASN A 34 4.31 -13.54 -19.28
C ASN A 34 3.97 -14.80 -18.48
N LEU A 35 3.25 -14.71 -17.37
CA LEU A 35 2.78 -15.86 -16.62
C LEU A 35 1.39 -16.30 -17.09
N PRO A 36 1.08 -17.61 -17.03
CA PRO A 36 -0.30 -18.09 -17.14
C PRO A 36 -1.21 -17.38 -16.11
N PRO A 37 -2.50 -17.15 -16.42
CA PRO A 37 -3.42 -16.45 -15.52
C PRO A 37 -3.50 -17.07 -14.12
N ASP A 38 -3.46 -18.40 -14.00
CA ASP A 38 -3.48 -19.08 -12.70
C ASP A 38 -2.22 -18.80 -11.88
N GLU A 39 -1.04 -18.78 -12.52
CA GLU A 39 0.22 -18.47 -11.85
C GLU A 39 0.30 -16.99 -11.44
N TYR A 40 -0.13 -16.08 -12.33
CA TYR A 40 -0.20 -14.66 -11.95
C TYR A 40 -1.24 -14.41 -10.84
N GLY A 41 -2.36 -15.14 -10.85
CA GLY A 41 -3.35 -15.08 -9.76
C GLY A 41 -2.80 -15.59 -8.43
N ALA A 42 -2.05 -16.71 -8.47
CA ALA A 42 -1.35 -17.22 -7.29
C ALA A 42 -0.31 -16.21 -6.77
N PHE A 43 0.47 -15.60 -7.66
CA PHE A 43 1.40 -14.53 -7.31
C PHE A 43 0.68 -13.36 -6.61
N ALA A 44 -0.42 -12.86 -7.19
CA ALA A 44 -1.18 -11.74 -6.65
C ALA A 44 -1.78 -12.06 -5.27
N LEU A 45 -2.33 -13.27 -5.10
CA LEU A 45 -2.89 -13.75 -3.83
C LEU A 45 -1.82 -13.81 -2.75
N VAL A 46 -0.69 -14.43 -3.06
CA VAL A 46 0.43 -14.62 -2.13
C VAL A 46 1.07 -13.29 -1.77
N LEU A 47 1.37 -12.44 -2.78
CA LEU A 47 1.94 -11.11 -2.54
C LEU A 47 1.01 -10.24 -1.69
N GLY A 48 -0.30 -10.25 -1.97
CA GLY A 48 -1.29 -9.55 -1.17
C GLY A 48 -1.32 -10.04 0.29
N THR A 49 -1.17 -11.36 0.51
CA THR A 49 -1.04 -11.93 1.86
C THR A 49 0.22 -11.43 2.57
N LEU A 50 1.37 -11.39 1.87
CA LEU A 50 2.60 -10.82 2.41
C LEU A 50 2.45 -9.33 2.76
N VAL A 51 1.70 -8.57 1.97
CA VAL A 51 1.41 -7.15 2.28
C VAL A 51 0.60 -7.02 3.57
N LEU A 52 -0.35 -7.93 3.87
CA LEU A 52 -1.03 -7.94 5.17
C LEU A 52 -0.07 -8.22 6.32
N VAL A 53 0.82 -9.20 6.14
CA VAL A 53 1.86 -9.49 7.15
C VAL A 53 2.78 -8.29 7.34
N GLN A 54 3.17 -7.61 6.26
CA GLN A 54 3.94 -6.37 6.33
C GLN A 54 3.21 -5.25 7.07
N LEU A 55 1.89 -5.14 6.97
CA LEU A 55 1.13 -4.15 7.73
C LEU A 55 1.19 -4.40 9.24
N ILE A 56 1.27 -5.67 9.68
CA ILE A 56 1.48 -6.01 11.09
C ILE A 56 2.86 -5.51 11.53
N ASN A 57 3.91 -5.87 10.79
CA ASN A 57 5.28 -5.40 11.05
C ASN A 57 5.38 -3.87 10.97
N GLY A 58 4.72 -3.27 9.98
CA GLY A 58 4.64 -1.84 9.77
C GLY A 58 4.05 -1.10 10.97
N SER A 59 2.98 -1.63 11.51
CA SER A 59 2.26 -1.02 12.63
C SER A 59 2.97 -1.23 13.98
N LEU A 60 3.50 -2.43 14.22
CA LEU A 60 4.06 -2.81 15.51
C LEU A 60 5.55 -2.52 15.64
N ILE A 61 6.30 -2.46 14.54
CA ILE A 61 7.75 -2.25 14.55
C ILE A 61 8.13 -0.97 13.83
N PHE A 62 7.78 -0.82 12.53
CA PHE A 62 8.30 0.28 11.70
C PHE A 62 7.76 1.64 12.13
N TYR A 63 6.47 1.74 12.43
CA TYR A 63 5.86 2.99 12.85
C TYR A 63 6.41 3.49 14.18
N PRO A 64 6.43 2.69 15.28
CA PRO A 64 7.02 3.12 16.54
C PRO A 64 8.53 3.43 16.42
N MET A 65 9.28 2.59 15.71
CA MET A 65 10.70 2.81 15.45
C MET A 65 10.92 4.16 14.77
N SER A 66 10.18 4.46 13.70
CA SER A 66 10.31 5.72 12.97
C SER A 66 10.07 6.93 13.87
N ILE A 67 9.03 6.91 14.71
CA ILE A 67 8.73 8.00 15.63
C ILE A 67 9.87 8.18 16.64
N ARG A 68 10.33 7.10 17.28
CA ARG A 68 11.37 7.18 18.30
C ARG A 68 12.72 7.60 17.71
N CYS A 69 13.05 7.11 16.52
CA CYS A 69 14.31 7.46 15.85
C CYS A 69 14.42 8.95 15.52
N THR A 70 13.33 9.68 15.29
CA THR A 70 13.37 11.10 14.96
C THR A 70 13.89 11.99 16.10
N VAL A 71 13.75 11.54 17.35
CA VAL A 71 14.12 12.33 18.55
C VAL A 71 15.40 11.85 19.23
N LEU A 72 15.95 10.71 18.83
CA LEU A 72 17.15 10.11 19.42
C LEU A 72 18.44 10.59 18.74
N PRO A 73 19.55 10.77 19.51
CA PRO A 73 20.87 11.00 18.94
C PRO A 73 21.38 9.76 18.19
N ASP A 74 22.34 9.94 17.27
CA ASP A 74 22.77 8.91 16.31
C ASP A 74 23.16 7.57 16.97
N GLY A 75 23.95 7.56 18.03
CA GLY A 75 24.35 6.32 18.70
C GLY A 75 23.19 5.54 19.32
N GLU A 76 22.24 6.21 19.95
CA GLU A 76 21.03 5.58 20.53
C GLU A 76 20.04 5.14 19.44
N ARG A 77 19.96 5.89 18.36
CA ARG A 77 19.15 5.55 17.18
C ARG A 77 19.60 4.23 16.56
N GLN A 78 20.90 4.06 16.33
CA GLN A 78 21.47 2.82 15.79
C GLN A 78 21.20 1.60 16.69
N LYS A 79 21.23 1.79 18.02
CA LYS A 79 20.87 0.74 19.00
C LYS A 79 19.36 0.43 18.93
N LEU A 80 18.50 1.44 18.80
CA LEU A 80 17.07 1.23 18.65
C LEU A 80 16.74 0.48 17.36
N ILE A 81 17.38 0.83 16.23
CA ILE A 81 17.23 0.10 14.97
C ILE A 81 17.66 -1.35 15.14
N GLY A 82 18.81 -1.61 15.78
CA GLY A 82 19.26 -2.98 16.07
C GLY A 82 18.25 -3.78 16.91
N ARG A 83 17.70 -3.19 17.98
CA ARG A 83 16.63 -3.81 18.78
C ARG A 83 15.36 -4.06 17.96
N SER A 84 14.98 -3.12 17.10
CA SER A 84 13.83 -3.25 16.21
C SER A 84 13.98 -4.40 15.23
N LEU A 85 15.18 -4.63 14.69
CA LEU A 85 15.46 -5.76 13.81
C LEU A 85 15.33 -7.10 14.54
N VAL A 86 15.74 -7.18 15.80
CA VAL A 86 15.54 -8.40 16.62
C VAL A 86 14.06 -8.63 16.90
N LEU A 87 13.31 -7.59 17.30
CA LEU A 87 11.86 -7.69 17.49
C LEU A 87 11.13 -8.06 16.21
N LEU A 88 11.55 -7.51 15.06
CA LEU A 88 11.05 -7.88 13.75
C LEU A 88 11.25 -9.36 13.45
N GLY A 89 12.47 -9.90 13.71
CA GLY A 89 12.74 -11.32 13.54
C GLY A 89 11.83 -12.20 14.42
N LEU A 90 11.66 -11.83 15.69
CA LEU A 90 10.78 -12.55 16.62
C LEU A 90 9.30 -12.52 16.17
N LEU A 91 8.84 -11.40 15.62
CA LEU A 91 7.47 -11.28 15.10
C LEU A 91 7.30 -11.97 13.75
N CYS A 92 8.31 -11.93 12.88
CA CYS A 92 8.25 -12.56 11.56
C CYS A 92 8.22 -14.08 11.64
N VAL A 93 8.93 -14.74 12.58
CA VAL A 93 8.98 -16.20 12.66
C VAL A 93 7.58 -16.83 12.71
N PRO A 94 6.69 -16.51 13.68
CA PRO A 94 5.36 -17.11 13.71
C PRO A 94 4.50 -16.74 12.51
N LEU A 95 4.63 -15.51 11.97
CA LEU A 95 3.90 -15.07 10.80
C LEU A 95 4.32 -15.83 9.53
N LEU A 96 5.63 -16.06 9.36
CA LEU A 96 6.18 -16.84 8.25
C LEU A 96 5.77 -18.30 8.34
N LEU A 97 5.76 -18.87 9.54
CA LEU A 97 5.25 -20.24 9.73
C LEU A 97 3.79 -20.36 9.31
N LEU A 98 2.94 -19.39 9.66
CA LEU A 98 1.54 -19.38 9.23
C LEU A 98 1.40 -19.27 7.71
N VAL A 99 2.20 -18.41 7.05
CA VAL A 99 2.22 -18.29 5.59
C VAL A 99 2.70 -19.60 4.95
N GLY A 100 3.77 -20.20 5.47
CA GLY A 100 4.29 -21.47 4.97
C GLY A 100 3.28 -22.61 5.08
N ILE A 101 2.59 -22.74 6.24
CA ILE A 101 1.51 -23.71 6.43
C ILE A 101 0.37 -23.44 5.41
N GLY A 102 0.00 -22.19 5.21
CA GLY A 102 -1.02 -21.82 4.21
C GLY A 102 -0.65 -22.26 2.79
N LEU A 103 0.62 -22.09 2.39
CA LEU A 103 1.10 -22.53 1.07
C LEU A 103 1.05 -24.05 0.92
N VAL A 104 1.48 -24.80 1.92
CA VAL A 104 1.39 -26.27 1.91
C VAL A 104 -0.06 -26.74 1.82
N LEU A 105 -0.98 -26.13 2.58
CA LEU A 105 -2.41 -26.46 2.52
C LEU A 105 -3.04 -26.10 1.16
N MET A 106 -2.47 -25.16 0.42
CA MET A 106 -2.88 -24.83 -0.95
C MET A 106 -2.23 -25.72 -2.01
N GLY A 107 -1.36 -26.68 -1.62
CA GLY A 107 -0.61 -27.52 -2.54
C GLY A 107 0.47 -26.78 -3.33
N ARG A 108 1.04 -25.71 -2.72
CA ARG A 108 2.09 -24.86 -3.32
C ARG A 108 3.36 -24.89 -2.46
N ASP A 109 3.77 -26.07 -2.07
CA ASP A 109 4.95 -26.31 -1.22
C ASP A 109 6.26 -25.87 -1.89
N GLU A 110 6.30 -25.88 -3.23
CA GLU A 110 7.44 -25.37 -4.01
C GLU A 110 7.71 -23.87 -3.78
N LEU A 111 6.70 -23.10 -3.36
CA LEU A 111 6.82 -21.66 -3.08
C LEU A 111 7.32 -21.36 -1.67
N VAL A 112 7.25 -22.32 -0.74
CA VAL A 112 7.53 -22.07 0.69
C VAL A 112 8.89 -21.43 0.88
N VAL A 113 9.95 -22.10 0.41
CA VAL A 113 11.32 -21.60 0.63
C VAL A 113 11.59 -20.29 -0.11
N PRO A 114 11.35 -20.15 -1.43
CA PRO A 114 11.62 -18.90 -2.14
C PRO A 114 10.85 -17.71 -1.56
N LEU A 115 9.59 -17.90 -1.21
CA LEU A 115 8.74 -16.85 -0.65
C LEU A 115 9.18 -16.40 0.73
N LEU A 116 9.44 -17.36 1.65
CA LEU A 116 9.85 -17.04 3.01
C LEU A 116 11.20 -16.33 3.04
N VAL A 117 12.14 -16.73 2.18
CA VAL A 117 13.43 -16.07 2.01
C VAL A 117 13.26 -14.65 1.49
N TYR A 118 12.47 -14.49 0.42
CA TYR A 118 12.16 -13.16 -0.12
C TYR A 118 11.56 -12.25 0.96
N PHE A 119 10.53 -12.74 1.64
CA PHE A 119 9.82 -11.93 2.64
C PHE A 119 10.72 -11.53 3.81
N ALA A 120 11.52 -12.46 4.33
CA ALA A 120 12.45 -12.17 5.43
C ALA A 120 13.46 -11.08 5.04
N ILE A 121 14.06 -11.18 3.85
CA ILE A 121 15.01 -10.19 3.33
C ILE A 121 14.32 -8.84 3.13
N TRP A 122 13.14 -8.83 2.50
CA TRP A 122 12.36 -7.62 2.25
C TRP A 122 11.97 -6.89 3.54
N GLN A 123 11.58 -7.64 4.60
CA GLN A 123 11.22 -7.02 5.89
C GLN A 123 12.42 -6.35 6.58
N VAL A 124 13.60 -6.96 6.52
CA VAL A 124 14.81 -6.34 7.08
C VAL A 124 15.21 -5.12 6.27
N GLN A 125 15.17 -5.19 4.93
CA GLN A 125 15.43 -4.07 4.05
C GLN A 125 14.47 -2.90 4.32
N GLU A 126 13.16 -3.17 4.48
CA GLU A 126 12.17 -2.14 4.78
C GLU A 126 12.39 -1.50 6.17
N ALA A 127 12.80 -2.27 7.18
CA ALA A 127 13.15 -1.73 8.48
C ALA A 127 14.31 -0.72 8.40
N LEU A 128 15.37 -1.07 7.66
CA LEU A 128 16.53 -0.17 7.46
C LEU A 128 16.15 1.07 6.66
N ARG A 129 15.35 0.91 5.62
CA ARG A 129 14.78 2.00 4.83
C ARG A 129 14.00 2.99 5.71
N ARG A 130 13.16 2.49 6.63
CA ARG A 130 12.43 3.32 7.60
C ARG A 130 13.36 4.05 8.55
N GLY A 131 14.48 3.43 8.93
CA GLY A 131 15.55 4.07 9.68
C GLY A 131 16.12 5.29 8.95
N LEU A 132 16.44 5.15 7.66
CA LEU A 132 16.92 6.26 6.81
C LEU A 132 15.89 7.39 6.69
N PHE A 133 14.60 7.07 6.56
CA PHE A 133 13.54 8.09 6.55
C PHE A 133 13.43 8.85 7.87
N ALA A 134 13.58 8.17 8.99
CA ALA A 134 13.57 8.82 10.30
C ALA A 134 14.77 9.78 10.49
N GLU A 135 15.87 9.54 9.77
CA GLU A 135 17.06 10.42 9.69
C GLU A 135 16.95 11.52 8.62
N PHE A 136 15.83 11.59 7.89
CA PHE A 136 15.66 12.48 6.72
C PHE A 136 16.68 12.25 5.61
N ARG A 137 17.25 11.05 5.51
CA ARG A 137 18.21 10.62 4.49
C ARG A 137 17.48 9.98 3.30
N HIS A 138 16.53 10.71 2.73
CA HIS A 138 15.67 10.21 1.63
C HIS A 138 16.46 9.85 0.36
N ARG A 139 17.58 10.54 0.09
CA ARG A 139 18.47 10.20 -1.03
C ARG A 139 19.10 8.81 -0.87
N ASP A 140 19.52 8.49 0.33
CA ASP A 140 20.16 7.20 0.62
C ASP A 140 19.13 6.06 0.53
N ALA A 141 17.91 6.29 1.02
CA ALA A 141 16.79 5.35 0.87
C ALA A 141 16.45 5.10 -0.61
N LEU A 142 16.40 6.17 -1.44
CA LEU A 142 16.15 6.07 -2.88
C LEU A 142 17.15 5.14 -3.58
N ILE A 143 18.42 5.14 -3.21
CA ILE A 143 19.42 4.24 -3.81
C ILE A 143 19.04 2.78 -3.56
N GLY A 144 18.68 2.44 -2.32
CA GLY A 144 18.18 1.10 -1.98
C GLY A 144 16.91 0.72 -2.73
N ASP A 145 15.97 1.67 -2.88
CA ASP A 145 14.70 1.43 -3.57
C ASP A 145 14.85 1.26 -5.08
N VAL A 146 15.75 2.00 -5.72
CA VAL A 146 16.11 1.78 -7.14
C VAL A 146 16.66 0.36 -7.32
N ILE A 147 17.60 -0.06 -6.48
CA ILE A 147 18.19 -1.41 -6.56
C ILE A 147 17.13 -2.49 -6.28
N GLY A 148 16.30 -2.30 -5.26
CA GLY A 148 15.24 -3.23 -4.89
C GLY A 148 14.16 -3.32 -5.97
N TYR A 149 13.40 -2.25 -6.19
CA TYR A 149 12.20 -2.29 -7.02
C TYR A 149 12.50 -2.37 -8.52
N LEU A 150 13.42 -1.56 -9.05
CA LEU A 150 13.79 -1.66 -10.47
C LEU A 150 14.68 -2.88 -10.73
N GLY A 151 15.51 -3.28 -9.77
CA GLY A 151 16.29 -4.51 -9.83
C GLY A 151 15.42 -5.75 -9.91
N GLN A 152 14.30 -5.81 -9.18
CA GLN A 152 13.31 -6.90 -9.30
C GLN A 152 12.79 -6.99 -10.74
N VAL A 153 12.37 -5.88 -11.33
CA VAL A 153 11.91 -5.83 -12.72
C VAL A 153 12.99 -6.31 -13.68
N ALA A 154 14.21 -5.81 -13.53
CA ALA A 154 15.33 -6.18 -14.40
C ALA A 154 15.67 -7.68 -14.31
N LEU A 155 15.71 -8.25 -13.10
CA LEU A 155 15.99 -9.67 -12.92
C LEU A 155 14.89 -10.55 -13.49
N VAL A 156 13.61 -10.18 -13.31
CA VAL A 156 12.49 -10.93 -13.92
C VAL A 156 12.55 -10.85 -15.44
N LEU A 157 12.86 -9.69 -16.04
CA LEU A 157 13.05 -9.57 -17.48
C LEU A 157 14.22 -10.43 -18.01
N LEU A 158 15.31 -10.52 -17.23
CA LEU A 158 16.44 -11.40 -17.57
C LEU A 158 16.05 -12.89 -17.49
N LEU A 159 15.25 -13.29 -16.51
CA LEU A 159 14.72 -14.67 -16.45
C LEU A 159 13.86 -14.98 -17.66
N LEU A 160 12.97 -14.07 -18.04
CA LEU A 160 12.10 -14.24 -19.22
C LEU A 160 12.87 -14.42 -20.53
N GLN A 161 14.07 -13.87 -20.64
CA GLN A 161 14.93 -14.08 -21.82
C GLN A 161 15.48 -15.52 -21.91
N ARG A 162 15.48 -16.27 -20.80
CA ARG A 162 15.95 -17.67 -20.76
C ARG A 162 14.88 -18.70 -21.14
N GLY A 163 13.61 -18.27 -21.26
CA GLY A 163 12.48 -19.13 -21.62
C GLY A 163 11.28 -18.99 -20.67
N SER A 164 10.57 -20.09 -20.43
CA SER A 164 9.45 -20.12 -19.47
C SER A 164 9.96 -19.87 -18.06
N VAL A 165 9.25 -19.00 -17.32
CA VAL A 165 9.60 -18.65 -15.94
C VAL A 165 8.55 -19.24 -15.01
N GLU A 166 8.99 -19.93 -13.98
CA GLU A 166 8.15 -20.47 -12.93
C GLU A 166 8.05 -19.51 -11.75
N LEU A 167 6.96 -19.61 -10.98
CA LEU A 167 6.71 -18.71 -9.86
C LEU A 167 7.78 -18.76 -8.75
N PRO A 168 8.38 -19.92 -8.40
CA PRO A 168 9.52 -19.98 -7.48
C PRO A 168 10.72 -19.15 -7.94
N GLU A 169 11.04 -19.15 -9.23
CA GLU A 169 12.15 -18.38 -9.81
C GLU A 169 11.89 -16.87 -9.72
N VAL A 170 10.61 -16.46 -9.89
CA VAL A 170 10.22 -15.06 -9.68
C VAL A 170 10.55 -14.64 -8.26
N PHE A 171 10.11 -15.39 -7.22
CA PHE A 171 10.40 -15.05 -5.83
C PHE A 171 11.89 -15.09 -5.50
N GLN A 172 12.68 -15.96 -6.13
CA GLN A 172 14.14 -15.95 -6.00
C GLN A 172 14.75 -14.66 -6.58
N ALA A 173 14.28 -14.21 -7.75
CA ALA A 173 14.72 -12.94 -8.33
C ALA A 173 14.36 -11.74 -7.45
N LEU A 174 13.14 -11.73 -6.89
CA LEU A 174 12.71 -10.71 -5.94
C LEU A 174 13.59 -10.73 -4.66
N ALA A 175 13.92 -11.91 -4.16
CA ALA A 175 14.80 -12.08 -3.00
C ALA A 175 16.21 -11.54 -3.29
N LEU A 176 16.76 -11.84 -4.46
CA LEU A 176 18.11 -11.39 -4.86
C LEU A 176 18.18 -9.87 -4.97
N ALA A 177 17.23 -9.23 -5.63
CA ALA A 177 17.17 -7.76 -5.72
C ALA A 177 17.01 -7.11 -4.34
N SER A 178 16.12 -7.67 -3.49
CA SER A 178 15.93 -7.19 -2.12
C SER A 178 17.18 -7.40 -1.26
N ALA A 179 17.94 -8.48 -1.46
CA ALA A 179 19.20 -8.72 -0.78
C ALA A 179 20.26 -7.71 -1.17
N ALA A 180 20.37 -7.36 -2.45
CA ALA A 180 21.27 -6.29 -2.91
C ALA A 180 20.91 -4.93 -2.27
N ALA A 181 19.63 -4.58 -2.26
CA ALA A 181 19.14 -3.37 -1.59
C ALA A 181 19.39 -3.40 -0.08
N LEU A 182 19.18 -4.55 0.57
CA LEU A 182 19.46 -4.77 1.98
C LEU A 182 20.92 -4.49 2.32
N VAL A 183 21.86 -5.02 1.54
CA VAL A 183 23.31 -4.81 1.75
C VAL A 183 23.62 -3.32 1.71
N VAL A 184 23.13 -2.59 0.72
CA VAL A 184 23.34 -1.14 0.60
C VAL A 184 22.74 -0.40 1.79
N ASN A 185 21.48 -0.65 2.15
CA ASN A 185 20.82 0.01 3.27
C ASN A 185 21.49 -0.32 4.62
N TYR A 186 22.00 -1.55 4.79
CA TYR A 186 22.71 -1.93 6.00
C TYR A 186 24.01 -1.11 6.20
N TRP A 187 24.80 -0.94 5.13
CA TRP A 187 25.99 -0.10 5.18
C TRP A 187 25.66 1.37 5.44
N GLN A 188 24.54 1.86 4.93
CA GLN A 188 24.13 3.26 5.12
C GLN A 188 23.64 3.54 6.56
N VAL A 189 22.93 2.60 7.18
CA VAL A 189 22.31 2.76 8.52
C VAL A 189 23.31 2.50 9.65
N GLY A 190 24.16 1.49 9.52
CA GLY A 190 25.10 1.10 10.57
C GLY A 190 24.41 0.61 11.86
N ALA A 191 23.41 -0.27 11.73
CA ALA A 191 22.65 -0.79 12.87
C ALA A 191 23.57 -1.43 13.93
N ASN A 192 23.29 -1.19 15.22
CA ASN A 192 24.11 -1.64 16.34
C ASN A 192 23.33 -2.62 17.23
N PHE A 193 23.84 -3.83 17.39
CA PHE A 193 23.23 -4.92 18.15
C PHE A 193 23.80 -5.10 19.58
N ARG A 194 24.63 -4.18 20.06
CA ARG A 194 25.38 -4.36 21.34
C ARG A 194 24.52 -4.25 22.59
N GLU A 195 23.34 -3.63 22.54
CA GLU A 195 22.49 -3.42 23.70
C GLU A 195 21.08 -4.02 23.50
N LEU A 196 20.94 -5.33 23.78
CA LEU A 196 19.66 -6.02 23.67
C LEU A 196 18.91 -6.15 25.02
N ARG A 197 19.49 -5.66 26.14
CA ARG A 197 18.90 -5.81 27.48
C ARG A 197 17.54 -5.15 27.64
N SER A 198 17.24 -4.08 26.88
CA SER A 198 15.98 -3.34 26.91
C SER A 198 14.93 -3.78 25.87
N LEU A 199 15.08 -4.99 25.27
CA LEU A 199 14.11 -5.49 24.29
C LEU A 199 12.68 -5.52 24.81
N ARG A 200 12.46 -5.97 26.07
CA ARG A 200 11.13 -6.03 26.68
C ARG A 200 10.50 -4.65 26.82
N GLU A 201 11.28 -3.66 27.24
CA GLU A 201 10.82 -2.27 27.36
C GLU A 201 10.50 -1.68 25.99
N THR A 202 11.37 -1.91 25.00
CA THR A 202 11.14 -1.49 23.62
C THR A 202 9.88 -2.14 23.05
N MET A 203 9.65 -3.44 23.31
CA MET A 203 8.43 -4.12 22.87
C MET A 203 7.17 -3.55 23.53
N ALA A 204 7.21 -3.23 24.82
CA ALA A 204 6.08 -2.64 25.53
C ALA A 204 5.76 -1.23 25.00
N ASP A 205 6.77 -0.39 24.76
CA ASP A 205 6.61 0.93 24.15
C ASP A 205 6.06 0.84 22.74
N PHE A 206 6.59 -0.06 21.91
CA PHE A 206 6.13 -0.29 20.56
C PHE A 206 4.69 -0.79 20.49
N TRP A 207 4.29 -1.67 21.42
CA TRP A 207 2.89 -2.11 21.53
C TRP A 207 1.94 -0.97 21.87
N GLN A 208 2.31 -0.09 22.82
CA GLN A 208 1.48 1.06 23.19
C GLN A 208 1.24 2.01 22.01
N LEU A 209 2.28 2.28 21.22
CA LEU A 209 2.17 3.14 20.03
C LEU A 209 1.51 2.43 18.84
N GLY A 210 1.88 1.16 18.62
CA GLY A 210 1.54 0.42 17.40
C GLY A 210 0.14 -0.20 17.37
N ARG A 211 -0.44 -0.58 18.52
CA ARG A 211 -1.72 -1.32 18.58
C ARG A 211 -2.88 -0.60 17.89
N TRP A 212 -2.96 0.72 18.00
CA TRP A 212 -4.01 1.51 17.34
C TRP A 212 -3.76 1.67 15.84
N SER A 213 -2.49 1.84 15.47
CA SER A 213 -2.07 1.84 14.06
C SER A 213 -2.40 0.50 13.41
N LEU A 214 -2.14 -0.62 14.11
CA LEU A 214 -2.47 -1.97 13.64
C LEU A 214 -3.98 -2.12 13.39
N ALA A 215 -4.82 -1.75 14.35
CA ALA A 215 -6.26 -1.85 14.21
C ALA A 215 -6.78 -1.05 13.00
N ASN A 216 -6.29 0.18 12.82
CA ASN A 216 -6.68 1.03 11.69
C ASN A 216 -6.21 0.46 10.35
N ASN A 217 -4.95 0.03 10.26
CA ASN A 217 -4.36 -0.48 9.02
C ASN A 217 -4.98 -1.82 8.60
N LEU A 218 -5.23 -2.74 9.55
CA LEU A 218 -5.91 -4.00 9.27
C LEU A 218 -7.33 -3.77 8.75
N THR A 219 -8.08 -2.84 9.33
CA THR A 219 -9.44 -2.52 8.87
C THR A 219 -9.44 -2.03 7.41
N GLY A 220 -8.44 -1.22 7.02
CA GLY A 220 -8.34 -0.71 5.65
C GLY A 220 -7.89 -1.76 4.63
N ALA A 221 -6.86 -2.54 4.97
CA ALA A 221 -6.20 -3.45 4.02
C ALA A 221 -6.91 -4.80 3.89
N SER A 222 -7.56 -5.30 4.96
CA SER A 222 -8.27 -6.58 4.93
C SER A 222 -9.36 -6.63 3.86
N ARG A 223 -9.97 -5.49 3.54
CA ARG A 223 -10.99 -5.40 2.49
C ARG A 223 -10.48 -5.92 1.15
N VAL A 224 -9.35 -5.41 0.65
CA VAL A 224 -8.80 -5.83 -0.66
C VAL A 224 -8.37 -7.29 -0.61
N GLN A 225 -7.74 -7.70 0.48
CA GLN A 225 -7.24 -9.07 0.61
C GLN A 225 -8.36 -10.11 0.70
N ILE A 226 -9.47 -9.80 1.38
CA ILE A 226 -10.64 -10.68 1.42
C ILE A 226 -11.23 -10.89 0.02
N PHE A 227 -11.20 -9.86 -0.85
CA PHE A 227 -11.62 -10.02 -2.25
C PHE A 227 -10.70 -10.98 -3.02
N LEU A 228 -9.39 -10.88 -2.85
CA LEU A 228 -8.43 -11.78 -3.51
C LEU A 228 -8.63 -13.23 -3.03
N TRP A 229 -8.73 -13.46 -1.73
CA TRP A 229 -9.00 -14.78 -1.16
C TRP A 229 -10.37 -15.32 -1.58
N GLY A 230 -11.40 -14.47 -1.53
CA GLY A 230 -12.75 -14.86 -1.91
C GLY A 230 -12.86 -15.22 -3.40
N LEU A 231 -12.26 -14.46 -4.29
CA LEU A 231 -12.23 -14.78 -5.72
C LEU A 231 -11.46 -16.06 -6.01
N THR A 232 -10.31 -16.25 -5.35
CA THR A 232 -9.56 -17.52 -5.49
C THR A 232 -10.38 -18.72 -5.01
N ALA A 233 -11.04 -18.58 -3.86
CA ALA A 233 -11.85 -19.69 -3.28
C ALA A 233 -13.09 -20.02 -4.12
N LEU A 234 -13.72 -19.02 -4.75
CA LEU A 234 -14.96 -19.21 -5.51
C LEU A 234 -14.71 -19.59 -6.97
N PHE A 235 -13.69 -19.01 -7.61
CA PHE A 235 -13.50 -19.09 -9.07
C PHE A 235 -12.08 -19.47 -9.49
N GLY A 236 -11.20 -19.76 -8.53
CA GLY A 236 -9.80 -20.10 -8.79
C GLY A 236 -8.86 -18.89 -8.97
N PRO A 237 -7.56 -19.13 -9.09
CA PRO A 237 -6.53 -18.09 -9.16
C PRO A 237 -6.66 -17.17 -10.39
N ALA A 238 -7.12 -17.67 -11.53
CA ALA A 238 -7.32 -16.87 -12.76
C ALA A 238 -8.31 -15.72 -12.57
N ALA A 239 -9.36 -15.89 -11.73
CA ALA A 239 -10.28 -14.81 -11.39
C ALA A 239 -9.59 -13.73 -10.54
N THR A 240 -8.73 -14.14 -9.63
CA THR A 240 -7.88 -13.23 -8.85
C THR A 240 -6.90 -12.48 -9.74
N ALA A 241 -6.29 -13.14 -10.71
CA ALA A 241 -5.45 -12.51 -11.74
C ALA A 241 -6.20 -11.39 -12.48
N SER A 242 -7.42 -11.70 -12.93
CA SER A 242 -8.27 -10.75 -13.65
C SER A 242 -8.64 -9.53 -12.79
N PHE A 243 -9.00 -9.76 -11.54
CA PHE A 243 -9.27 -8.66 -10.59
C PHE A 243 -8.01 -7.82 -10.32
N GLN A 244 -6.87 -8.47 -10.07
CA GLN A 244 -5.60 -7.78 -9.82
C GLN A 244 -5.14 -6.98 -11.05
N ALA A 245 -5.28 -7.53 -12.25
CA ALA A 245 -4.97 -6.84 -13.50
C ALA A 245 -5.82 -5.57 -13.66
N ALA A 246 -7.14 -5.66 -13.45
CA ALA A 246 -8.01 -4.48 -13.48
C ALA A 246 -7.64 -3.46 -12.38
N PHE A 247 -7.31 -3.94 -11.18
CA PHE A 247 -6.95 -3.08 -10.04
C PHE A 247 -5.61 -2.36 -10.24
N ASN A 248 -4.64 -3.00 -10.90
CA ASN A 248 -3.36 -2.36 -11.26
C ASN A 248 -3.56 -1.14 -12.17
N VAL A 249 -4.49 -1.21 -13.13
CA VAL A 249 -4.80 -0.09 -14.02
C VAL A 249 -5.37 1.10 -13.24
N ILE A 250 -6.24 0.84 -12.29
CA ILE A 250 -6.82 1.88 -11.42
C ILE A 250 -5.74 2.52 -10.53
N ASN A 251 -4.80 1.73 -10.04
CA ASN A 251 -3.73 2.17 -9.14
C ASN A 251 -2.68 3.08 -9.81
N LEU A 252 -2.73 3.30 -11.11
CA LEU A 252 -1.90 4.30 -11.81
C LEU A 252 -2.03 5.71 -11.23
N THR A 253 -3.16 6.02 -10.61
CA THR A 253 -3.39 7.33 -9.97
C THR A 253 -2.91 7.43 -8.53
N ASN A 254 -2.46 6.33 -7.92
CA ASN A 254 -2.03 6.29 -6.52
C ASN A 254 -0.98 7.35 -6.14
N PRO A 255 0.06 7.64 -6.95
CA PRO A 255 1.02 8.68 -6.59
C PRO A 255 0.37 10.07 -6.39
N ILE A 256 -0.64 10.40 -7.20
CA ILE A 256 -1.38 11.67 -7.07
C ILE A 256 -2.18 11.66 -5.76
N LEU A 257 -2.91 10.57 -5.50
CA LEU A 257 -3.71 10.41 -4.28
C LEU A 257 -2.85 10.52 -3.02
N LEU A 258 -1.72 9.82 -2.98
CA LEU A 258 -0.79 9.85 -1.85
C LEU A 258 -0.21 11.25 -1.62
N GLY A 259 0.12 11.97 -2.70
CA GLY A 259 0.56 13.37 -2.62
C GLY A 259 -0.49 14.26 -1.95
N LEU A 260 -1.74 14.16 -2.36
CA LEU A 260 -2.86 14.92 -1.79
C LEU A 260 -3.16 14.52 -0.34
N CYS A 261 -3.14 13.22 -0.02
CA CYS A 261 -3.32 12.70 1.33
C CYS A 261 -2.23 13.15 2.31
N ASN A 262 -1.06 13.58 1.83
CA ASN A 262 -0.02 14.18 2.66
C ASN A 262 -0.22 15.70 2.86
N VAL A 263 -0.68 16.43 1.84
CA VAL A 263 -0.78 17.90 1.87
C VAL A 263 -2.07 18.36 2.57
N ILE A 264 -3.19 17.71 2.30
CA ILE A 264 -4.51 18.11 2.81
C ILE A 264 -4.57 18.13 4.35
N PRO A 265 -4.13 17.07 5.08
CA PRO A 265 -4.16 17.09 6.55
C PRO A 265 -3.32 18.22 7.14
N GLN A 266 -2.12 18.44 6.59
CA GLN A 266 -1.22 19.50 7.08
C GLN A 266 -1.81 20.89 6.86
N THR A 267 -2.48 21.10 5.72
CA THR A 267 -3.12 22.39 5.41
C THR A 267 -4.33 22.64 6.30
N ALA A 268 -5.15 21.61 6.52
CA ALA A 268 -6.30 21.67 7.42
C ALA A 268 -5.87 21.96 8.87
N ALA A 269 -4.86 21.25 9.37
CA ALA A 269 -4.34 21.42 10.73
C ALA A 269 -3.87 22.86 11.03
N ARG A 270 -3.26 23.53 10.05
CA ARG A 270 -2.80 24.93 10.21
C ARG A 270 -3.91 25.93 10.43
N ARG A 271 -5.13 25.63 9.97
CA ARG A 271 -6.32 26.49 10.07
C ARG A 271 -7.39 25.96 11.02
N PHE A 272 -7.12 24.85 11.68
CA PHE A 272 -8.10 24.19 12.53
C PHE A 272 -8.50 25.03 13.75
N GLN A 273 -7.59 25.85 14.26
CA GLN A 273 -7.89 26.78 15.36
C GLN A 273 -8.99 27.80 15.00
N ASP A 274 -9.15 28.12 13.73
CA ASP A 274 -10.18 29.01 13.19
C ASP A 274 -11.53 28.31 12.98
N GLY A 275 -11.62 27.01 13.29
CA GLY A 275 -12.81 26.16 13.14
C GLY A 275 -12.77 25.22 11.92
N TYR A 276 -13.72 24.28 11.90
CA TYR A 276 -13.82 23.24 10.88
C TYR A 276 -14.00 23.80 9.46
N ASP A 277 -14.86 24.82 9.31
CA ASP A 277 -15.12 25.44 7.99
C ASP A 277 -13.87 26.13 7.44
N SER A 278 -13.16 26.90 8.25
CA SER A 278 -11.91 27.57 7.87
C SER A 278 -10.83 26.56 7.45
N ALA A 279 -10.70 25.45 8.20
CA ALA A 279 -9.79 24.36 7.86
C ALA A 279 -10.17 23.70 6.53
N TRP A 280 -11.47 23.48 6.26
CA TRP A 280 -11.95 22.94 5.00
C TRP A 280 -11.73 23.89 3.82
N GLN A 281 -12.02 25.17 4.00
CA GLN A 281 -11.79 26.20 2.97
C GLN A 281 -10.31 26.30 2.57
N ALA A 282 -9.39 26.06 3.50
CA ALA A 282 -7.94 26.01 3.21
C ALA A 282 -7.53 24.73 2.49
N ALA A 283 -8.15 23.59 2.80
CA ALA A 283 -7.79 22.28 2.26
C ALA A 283 -8.42 21.98 0.89
N ARG A 284 -9.68 22.43 0.66
CA ARG A 284 -10.45 22.15 -0.57
C ARG A 284 -9.78 22.54 -1.89
N PRO A 285 -8.98 23.62 -2.01
CA PRO A 285 -8.32 23.94 -3.27
C PRO A 285 -7.36 22.84 -3.74
N TYR A 286 -6.68 22.16 -2.84
CA TYR A 286 -5.82 21.02 -3.16
C TYR A 286 -6.63 19.81 -3.63
N ALA A 287 -7.80 19.55 -3.01
CA ALA A 287 -8.71 18.53 -3.46
C ALA A 287 -9.24 18.83 -4.88
N PHE A 288 -9.61 20.07 -5.19
CA PHE A 288 -10.04 20.46 -6.54
C PHE A 288 -8.89 20.42 -7.55
N ALA A 289 -7.69 20.87 -7.20
CA ALA A 289 -6.52 20.81 -8.08
C ALA A 289 -6.17 19.37 -8.47
N GLY A 290 -6.28 18.42 -7.53
CA GLY A 290 -6.07 17.00 -7.79
C GLY A 290 -7.22 16.33 -8.55
N ALA A 291 -8.44 16.90 -8.51
CA ALA A 291 -9.59 16.33 -9.19
C ALA A 291 -9.41 16.29 -10.72
N LEU A 292 -8.82 17.32 -11.31
CA LEU A 292 -8.64 17.39 -12.77
C LEU A 292 -7.80 16.22 -13.33
N PRO A 293 -6.55 15.99 -12.87
CA PRO A 293 -5.76 14.85 -13.37
C PRO A 293 -6.42 13.50 -13.07
N ILE A 294 -7.09 13.35 -11.93
CA ILE A 294 -7.81 12.12 -11.55
C ILE A 294 -9.00 11.88 -12.50
N MET A 295 -9.80 12.92 -12.77
CA MET A 295 -10.92 12.82 -13.72
C MET A 295 -10.46 12.53 -15.14
N LEU A 296 -9.33 13.11 -15.58
CA LEU A 296 -8.75 12.81 -16.88
C LEU A 296 -8.31 11.34 -16.96
N CYS A 297 -7.56 10.84 -15.98
CA CYS A 297 -7.11 9.44 -15.95
C CYS A 297 -8.29 8.47 -15.96
N TYR A 298 -9.25 8.64 -15.05
CA TYR A 298 -10.40 7.73 -14.99
C TYR A 298 -11.39 7.96 -16.14
N GLY A 299 -11.50 9.18 -16.67
CA GLY A 299 -12.26 9.49 -17.88
C GLY A 299 -11.74 8.69 -19.09
N VAL A 300 -10.42 8.65 -19.28
CA VAL A 300 -9.80 7.81 -20.32
C VAL A 300 -10.12 6.33 -20.10
N LEU A 301 -10.06 5.83 -18.85
CA LEU A 301 -10.39 4.44 -18.53
C LEU A 301 -11.88 4.12 -18.72
N LEU A 302 -12.78 5.08 -18.60
CA LEU A 302 -14.22 4.89 -18.88
C LEU A 302 -14.51 4.85 -20.38
N VAL A 303 -13.83 5.70 -21.17
CA VAL A 303 -14.10 5.86 -22.62
C VAL A 303 -13.32 4.83 -23.42
N MET A 304 -12.02 4.62 -23.12
CA MET A 304 -11.09 3.83 -23.93
C MET A 304 -10.38 2.73 -23.11
N PRO A 305 -11.09 1.90 -22.33
CA PRO A 305 -10.43 0.87 -21.51
C PRO A 305 -9.72 -0.19 -22.36
N GLU A 306 -10.25 -0.54 -23.53
CA GLU A 306 -9.66 -1.50 -24.46
C GLU A 306 -8.26 -1.08 -24.92
N ALA A 307 -8.09 0.18 -25.31
CA ALA A 307 -6.81 0.71 -25.75
C ALA A 307 -5.75 0.60 -24.63
N ILE A 308 -6.14 0.94 -23.41
CA ILE A 308 -5.26 0.86 -22.24
C ILE A 308 -4.90 -0.61 -21.92
N LEU A 309 -5.89 -1.52 -21.96
CA LEU A 309 -5.64 -2.95 -21.76
C LEU A 309 -4.69 -3.52 -22.83
N HIS A 310 -4.88 -3.16 -24.09
CA HIS A 310 -4.01 -3.60 -25.18
C HIS A 310 -2.58 -3.07 -25.02
N VAL A 311 -2.42 -1.83 -24.61
CA VAL A 311 -1.09 -1.24 -24.34
C VAL A 311 -0.42 -1.92 -23.15
N LEU A 312 -1.16 -2.15 -22.05
CA LEU A 312 -0.58 -2.72 -20.84
C LEU A 312 -0.37 -4.22 -20.90
N TYR A 313 -1.34 -4.98 -21.42
CA TYR A 313 -1.32 -6.45 -21.37
C TYR A 313 -1.16 -7.11 -22.73
N GLY A 314 -1.34 -6.38 -23.83
CA GLY A 314 -1.33 -6.90 -25.18
C GLY A 314 -2.73 -7.28 -25.71
N PRO A 315 -2.95 -7.24 -27.03
CA PRO A 315 -4.27 -7.46 -27.63
C PRO A 315 -4.78 -8.90 -27.48
N ASN A 316 -3.89 -9.88 -27.39
CA ASN A 316 -4.22 -11.30 -27.26
C ASN A 316 -4.12 -11.82 -25.82
N SER A 317 -4.04 -10.94 -24.82
CA SER A 317 -3.92 -11.35 -23.43
C SER A 317 -5.26 -11.82 -22.86
N ALA A 318 -5.21 -12.69 -21.84
CA ALA A 318 -6.38 -13.10 -21.07
C ALA A 318 -7.13 -11.93 -20.42
N TYR A 319 -6.49 -10.76 -20.33
CA TYR A 319 -7.02 -9.56 -19.69
C TYR A 319 -7.64 -8.56 -20.67
N ALA A 320 -7.58 -8.80 -21.98
CA ALA A 320 -8.15 -7.91 -23.02
C ALA A 320 -9.66 -7.69 -22.84
N GLY A 321 -10.37 -8.69 -22.30
CA GLY A 321 -11.82 -8.64 -22.05
C GLY A 321 -12.24 -7.91 -20.77
N LEU A 322 -11.33 -7.35 -19.96
CA LEU A 322 -11.65 -6.70 -18.68
C LEU A 322 -12.23 -5.29 -18.79
N VAL A 323 -12.86 -4.96 -19.93
CA VAL A 323 -13.46 -3.65 -20.23
C VAL A 323 -14.49 -3.26 -19.17
N LEU A 324 -15.46 -4.14 -18.88
CA LEU A 324 -16.52 -3.86 -17.90
C LEU A 324 -15.96 -3.75 -16.47
N PRO A 325 -15.11 -4.67 -15.97
CA PRO A 325 -14.44 -4.52 -14.69
C PRO A 325 -13.71 -3.19 -14.52
N ILE A 326 -12.95 -2.73 -15.52
CA ILE A 326 -12.23 -1.45 -15.48
C ILE A 326 -13.19 -0.26 -15.43
N ARG A 327 -14.24 -0.25 -16.24
CA ARG A 327 -15.25 0.81 -16.20
C ARG A 327 -15.92 0.92 -14.84
N ILE A 328 -16.30 -0.21 -14.24
CA ILE A 328 -16.89 -0.25 -12.90
C ILE A 328 -15.93 0.30 -11.85
N LEU A 329 -14.68 -0.16 -11.87
CA LEU A 329 -13.67 0.30 -10.92
C LEU A 329 -13.31 1.76 -11.11
N ALA A 330 -13.19 2.26 -12.35
CA ALA A 330 -12.92 3.67 -12.65
C ALA A 330 -14.04 4.59 -12.16
N ALA A 331 -15.31 4.21 -12.40
CA ALA A 331 -16.45 4.92 -11.84
C ALA A 331 -16.44 4.91 -10.31
N GLY A 332 -16.18 3.75 -9.70
CA GLY A 332 -16.04 3.62 -8.25
C GLY A 332 -14.90 4.47 -7.69
N ALA A 333 -13.76 4.54 -8.39
CA ALA A 333 -12.61 5.32 -7.98
C ALA A 333 -12.87 6.84 -8.05
N LEU A 334 -13.61 7.31 -9.05
CA LEU A 334 -14.08 8.70 -9.11
C LEU A 334 -14.95 9.07 -7.91
N LEU A 335 -15.89 8.20 -7.53
CA LEU A 335 -16.71 8.39 -6.34
C LEU A 335 -15.87 8.36 -5.06
N GLY A 336 -14.93 7.42 -4.98
CA GLY A 336 -14.02 7.24 -3.86
C GLY A 336 -13.08 8.42 -3.64
N TYR A 337 -12.65 9.08 -4.70
CA TYR A 337 -11.76 10.24 -4.64
C TYR A 337 -12.25 11.32 -3.66
N SER A 338 -13.53 11.71 -3.78
CA SER A 338 -14.10 12.74 -2.89
C SER A 338 -14.10 12.28 -1.42
N ALA A 339 -14.42 11.00 -1.16
CA ALA A 339 -14.37 10.44 0.17
C ALA A 339 -12.94 10.42 0.74
N ASP A 340 -11.93 10.10 -0.08
CA ASP A 340 -10.53 10.09 0.32
C ASP A 340 -10.02 11.50 0.69
N MET A 341 -10.44 12.53 -0.06
CA MET A 341 -10.10 13.92 0.26
C MET A 341 -10.72 14.38 1.57
N VAL A 342 -11.99 14.04 1.81
CA VAL A 342 -12.68 14.36 3.08
C VAL A 342 -12.07 13.58 4.25
N CYS A 343 -11.76 12.29 4.09
CA CYS A 343 -11.07 11.51 5.11
C CYS A 343 -9.68 12.11 5.43
N SER A 344 -8.94 12.53 4.41
CA SER A 344 -7.64 13.19 4.58
C SER A 344 -7.78 14.51 5.36
N TYR A 345 -8.79 15.32 5.06
CA TYR A 345 -9.12 16.51 5.83
C TYR A 345 -9.41 16.18 7.30
N MET A 346 -10.22 15.13 7.56
CA MET A 346 -10.56 14.70 8.92
C MET A 346 -9.34 14.29 9.75
N HIS A 347 -8.31 13.73 9.12
CA HIS A 347 -7.04 13.46 9.80
C HIS A 347 -6.30 14.73 10.24
N GLY A 348 -6.50 15.84 9.54
CA GLY A 348 -5.89 17.12 9.90
C GLY A 348 -6.62 17.92 10.98
N VAL A 349 -7.87 17.56 11.30
CA VAL A 349 -8.72 18.29 12.26
C VAL A 349 -9.12 17.43 13.47
N ASP A 350 -8.27 16.49 13.87
CA ASP A 350 -8.44 15.56 14.99
C ASP A 350 -9.75 14.73 14.94
N ALA A 351 -10.33 14.60 13.76
CA ALA A 351 -11.55 13.83 13.51
C ALA A 351 -11.28 12.44 12.89
N ALA A 352 -10.11 11.85 13.13
CA ALA A 352 -9.69 10.57 12.57
C ALA A 352 -10.67 9.41 12.85
N ARG A 353 -11.41 9.47 13.98
CA ARG A 353 -12.47 8.50 14.30
C ARG A 353 -13.62 8.53 13.28
N LEU A 354 -13.97 9.70 12.76
CA LEU A 354 -15.00 9.84 11.73
C LEU A 354 -14.50 9.31 10.37
N ALA A 355 -13.24 9.55 10.03
CA ALA A 355 -12.62 8.93 8.85
C ALA A 355 -12.61 7.39 8.95
N LEU A 356 -12.30 6.84 10.14
CA LEU A 356 -12.39 5.40 10.39
C LEU A 356 -13.83 4.88 10.21
N LEU A 357 -14.83 5.60 10.72
CA LEU A 357 -16.24 5.22 10.56
C LEU A 357 -16.66 5.18 9.08
N ILE A 358 -16.28 6.19 8.29
CA ILE A 358 -16.54 6.22 6.83
C ILE A 358 -15.92 5.00 6.15
N ASN A 359 -14.66 4.69 6.47
CA ASN A 359 -13.97 3.53 5.91
C ASN A 359 -14.60 2.21 6.36
N ALA A 360 -15.01 2.09 7.62
CA ALA A 360 -15.71 0.91 8.15
C ALA A 360 -17.05 0.68 7.47
N LEU A 361 -17.87 1.71 7.28
CA LEU A 361 -19.13 1.63 6.54
C LEU A 361 -18.90 1.16 5.11
N GLY A 362 -17.90 1.71 4.41
CA GLY A 362 -17.52 1.25 3.08
C GLY A 362 -17.06 -0.22 3.08
N THR A 363 -16.29 -0.63 4.08
CA THR A 363 -15.82 -2.02 4.20
C THR A 363 -16.98 -2.98 4.43
N VAL A 364 -17.91 -2.65 5.32
CA VAL A 364 -19.12 -3.45 5.55
C VAL A 364 -19.95 -3.58 4.28
N ALA A 365 -20.16 -2.46 3.56
CA ALA A 365 -20.90 -2.49 2.29
C ALA A 365 -20.19 -3.37 1.25
N ALA A 366 -18.85 -3.24 1.11
CA ALA A 366 -18.06 -4.06 0.20
C ALA A 366 -18.22 -5.57 0.50
N LEU A 367 -18.02 -5.95 1.76
CA LEU A 367 -18.07 -7.36 2.17
C LEU A 367 -19.47 -7.95 2.06
N SER A 368 -20.52 -7.19 2.42
CA SER A 368 -21.90 -7.63 2.31
C SER A 368 -22.32 -7.85 0.86
N LEU A 369 -21.83 -7.02 -0.07
CA LEU A 369 -22.17 -7.10 -1.49
C LEU A 369 -21.25 -8.02 -2.28
N PHE A 370 -20.06 -8.35 -1.75
CA PHE A 370 -19.06 -9.15 -2.47
C PHE A 370 -19.63 -10.49 -2.90
N LEU A 371 -20.13 -11.31 -1.95
CA LEU A 371 -20.58 -12.67 -2.25
C LEU A 371 -21.75 -12.69 -3.25
N PRO A 372 -22.87 -11.95 -3.04
CA PRO A 372 -23.99 -11.99 -3.97
C PRO A 372 -23.63 -11.44 -5.36
N LEU A 373 -22.80 -10.39 -5.45
CA LEU A 373 -22.41 -9.84 -6.75
C LEU A 373 -21.38 -10.73 -7.45
N ALA A 374 -20.42 -11.29 -6.72
CA ALA A 374 -19.40 -12.16 -7.31
C ALA A 374 -20.03 -13.46 -7.85
N LEU A 375 -20.98 -14.09 -7.13
CA LEU A 375 -21.64 -15.29 -7.60
C LEU A 375 -22.48 -15.07 -8.87
N ASN A 376 -23.07 -13.85 -9.05
CA ASN A 376 -23.89 -13.56 -10.22
C ASN A 376 -23.10 -12.98 -11.40
N LEU A 377 -22.03 -12.22 -11.16
CA LEU A 377 -21.31 -11.44 -12.18
C LEU A 377 -19.81 -11.75 -12.22
N GLY A 378 -19.32 -12.75 -11.46
CA GLY A 378 -17.92 -13.11 -11.39
C GLY A 378 -17.04 -11.94 -10.96
N VAL A 379 -15.93 -11.73 -11.67
CA VAL A 379 -14.96 -10.64 -11.39
C VAL A 379 -15.60 -9.26 -11.51
N ALA A 380 -16.52 -9.04 -12.46
CA ALA A 380 -17.24 -7.76 -12.58
C ALA A 380 -18.11 -7.48 -11.35
N GLY A 381 -18.68 -8.51 -10.74
CA GLY A 381 -19.42 -8.40 -9.48
C GLY A 381 -18.53 -8.00 -8.30
N ALA A 382 -17.35 -8.57 -8.20
CA ALA A 382 -16.35 -8.13 -7.20
C ALA A 382 -15.97 -6.65 -7.40
N CYS A 383 -15.72 -6.22 -8.62
CA CYS A 383 -15.47 -4.81 -8.95
C CYS A 383 -16.66 -3.90 -8.59
N ALA A 384 -17.89 -4.39 -8.82
CA ALA A 384 -19.11 -3.65 -8.45
C ALA A 384 -19.25 -3.49 -6.92
N ALA A 385 -18.88 -4.49 -6.14
CA ALA A 385 -18.86 -4.39 -4.67
C ALA A 385 -17.85 -3.32 -4.19
N VAL A 386 -16.67 -3.22 -4.84
CA VAL A 386 -15.70 -2.15 -4.57
C VAL A 386 -16.29 -0.79 -4.91
N ALA A 387 -16.94 -0.65 -6.08
CA ALA A 387 -17.56 0.61 -6.51
C ALA A 387 -18.72 1.02 -5.58
N ALA A 388 -19.56 0.07 -5.14
CA ALA A 388 -20.61 0.31 -4.16
C ALA A 388 -20.06 0.79 -2.80
N SER A 389 -18.95 0.19 -2.35
CA SER A 389 -18.22 0.68 -1.17
C SER A 389 -17.81 2.14 -1.31
N SER A 390 -17.31 2.54 -2.49
CA SER A 390 -16.92 3.92 -2.76
C SER A 390 -18.13 4.87 -2.74
N LEU A 391 -19.27 4.45 -3.23
CA LEU A 391 -20.52 5.22 -3.15
C LEU A 391 -20.97 5.41 -1.70
N VAL A 392 -20.97 4.36 -0.90
CA VAL A 392 -21.33 4.44 0.54
C VAL A 392 -20.37 5.40 1.26
N ARG A 393 -19.07 5.30 0.99
CA ARG A 393 -18.06 6.20 1.56
C ARG A 393 -18.30 7.65 1.14
N LEU A 394 -18.63 7.89 -0.13
CA LEU A 394 -18.98 9.23 -0.63
C LEU A 394 -20.15 9.81 0.13
N ILE A 395 -21.28 9.09 0.21
CA ILE A 395 -22.49 9.56 0.91
C ILE A 395 -22.18 9.85 2.38
N ALA A 396 -21.53 8.89 3.07
CA ALA A 396 -21.18 9.06 4.47
C ALA A 396 -20.22 10.24 4.70
N SER A 397 -19.21 10.41 3.85
CA SER A 397 -18.24 11.50 3.99
C SER A 397 -18.85 12.88 3.78
N GLN A 398 -19.72 13.04 2.78
CA GLN A 398 -20.41 14.32 2.53
C GLN A 398 -21.41 14.66 3.65
N TRP A 399 -22.15 13.66 4.14
CA TRP A 399 -23.08 13.85 5.23
C TRP A 399 -22.37 14.24 6.54
N ILE A 400 -21.27 13.55 6.88
CA ILE A 400 -20.50 13.87 8.09
C ILE A 400 -19.84 15.25 7.95
N LEU A 401 -19.22 15.56 6.79
CA LEU A 401 -18.59 16.84 6.53
C LEU A 401 -19.59 18.00 6.68
N SER A 402 -20.77 17.87 6.08
CA SER A 402 -21.82 18.90 6.16
C SER A 402 -22.28 19.15 7.60
N ARG A 403 -22.38 18.10 8.42
CA ARG A 403 -22.71 18.25 9.84
C ARG A 403 -21.57 18.88 10.64
N MET A 404 -20.32 18.50 10.40
CA MET A 404 -19.17 19.10 11.07
C MET A 404 -19.07 20.61 10.82
N ILE A 405 -19.34 21.03 9.56
CA ILE A 405 -19.32 22.45 9.20
C ILE A 405 -20.52 23.19 9.79
N ALA A 406 -21.73 22.58 9.76
CA ALA A 406 -22.95 23.19 10.29
C ALA A 406 -22.92 23.35 11.84
N ASP A 407 -22.34 22.38 12.55
CA ASP A 407 -22.26 22.42 14.02
C ASP A 407 -21.33 23.53 14.55
N GLY A 408 -20.50 24.13 13.70
CA GLY A 408 -19.69 25.34 13.99
C GLY A 408 -18.81 25.27 15.24
N ARG A 409 -18.61 24.07 15.83
CA ARG A 409 -17.89 23.90 17.09
C ARG A 409 -16.43 24.29 16.89
N ARG A 410 -16.00 25.26 17.66
CA ARG A 410 -14.57 25.52 17.87
C ARG A 410 -14.00 24.33 18.66
N PRO A 411 -12.79 23.85 18.34
CA PRO A 411 -12.15 22.85 19.16
C PRO A 411 -12.07 23.36 20.58
N VAL A 412 -12.57 22.58 21.55
CA VAL A 412 -12.32 22.81 22.96
C VAL A 412 -10.84 22.50 23.15
N VAL A 413 -10.04 23.55 23.35
CA VAL A 413 -8.61 23.48 23.67
C VAL A 413 -8.44 22.86 25.06
#